data_bef6aea0c2b7033c23765ccf87462faf
#
_entry.id   bef6aea0c2b7033c23765ccf87462faf
#
_cell.length_a   1.000
_cell.length_b   1.000
_cell.length_c   1.000
_cell.angle_alpha   90.00
_cell.angle_beta   90.00
_cell.angle_gamma   90.00
#
_symmetry.space_group_name_H-M   'P 1'
#
loop_
_entity.id
_entity.type
_entity.pdbx_description
1 polymer ?
#
loop_
_entity_poly.entity_id
_entity_poly.type
_entity_poly.pdbx_seq_one_letter_code
_entity_poly.pdbx_strand_id
1 'polypeptide(L)'
;MSHETPRSIVIVSDLHAGCRMGLHPDAKVALSGGMISQPSVLQQKVWSHWRHFHDTFVPSVTKGEPHILIVNGDAMDGRHHGSTTQISQNLADQQAIAEECLAPEVARAAAYYHIAGTEAHVGPSAEDEERLARALGANPDSEGQHARPFLWIDLMGHLIHIAHHVGGTSARAYEMTAPHREYVEFCEDAARWNKQPPQLLVRSHRHRYVEPMSAGANGKCGTVVTAGWQLKTPFVHRMMGGRASEPQIGGIVIRVGGRLGLYVSAYVYQMERPRVEVFGG
;
A
#
# COMPACT_ATOMS: atom_id res chain seq x y z
N MET A 1 -0.95 15.48 28.57
CA MET A 1 -0.55 14.09 28.19
C MET A 1 0.63 14.24 27.26
N SER A 2 1.80 13.71 27.60
CA SER A 2 2.96 13.70 26.72
C SER A 2 2.60 12.77 25.55
N HIS A 3 2.40 13.34 24.36
CA HIS A 3 2.24 12.53 23.13
C HIS A 3 3.60 11.84 22.90
N GLU A 4 3.66 10.54 23.17
CA GLU A 4 4.84 9.75 22.78
C GLU A 4 5.04 9.88 21.27
N THR A 5 6.25 10.23 20.87
CA THR A 5 6.62 10.35 19.45
C THR A 5 6.52 8.97 18.78
N PRO A 6 5.77 8.82 17.70
CA PRO A 6 5.65 7.54 16.99
C PRO A 6 7.02 7.00 16.56
N ARG A 7 7.26 5.71 16.82
CA ARG A 7 8.49 4.99 16.45
C ARG A 7 8.25 4.00 15.32
N SER A 8 7.03 3.97 14.79
CA SER A 8 6.61 3.02 13.77
C SER A 8 5.77 3.69 12.71
N ILE A 9 5.89 3.19 11.47
CA ILE A 9 5.07 3.55 10.32
C ILE A 9 4.42 2.28 9.81
N VAL A 10 3.10 2.28 9.71
CA VAL A 10 2.30 1.23 9.06
C VAL A 10 2.02 1.68 7.64
N ILE A 11 2.32 0.85 6.65
CA ILE A 11 2.10 1.18 5.24
C ILE A 11 1.24 0.11 4.59
N VAL A 12 0.16 0.56 3.98
CA VAL A 12 -0.74 -0.22 3.13
C VAL A 12 -0.87 0.48 1.78
N SER A 13 -1.20 -0.26 0.72
CA SER A 13 -1.33 0.28 -0.63
C SER A 13 -2.21 -0.60 -1.50
N ASP A 14 -2.58 -0.11 -2.68
CA ASP A 14 -3.24 -0.91 -3.71
C ASP A 14 -4.49 -1.64 -3.18
N LEU A 15 -5.37 -0.88 -2.50
CA LEU A 15 -6.62 -1.43 -1.95
C LEU A 15 -7.63 -1.69 -3.07
N HIS A 16 -7.62 -0.82 -4.10
CA HIS A 16 -8.57 -0.84 -5.21
C HIS A 16 -10.02 -1.01 -4.73
N ALA A 17 -10.39 -0.26 -3.70
CA ALA A 17 -11.76 -0.23 -3.19
C ALA A 17 -12.73 0.14 -4.32
N GLY A 18 -13.85 -0.55 -4.38
CA GLY A 18 -14.78 -0.43 -5.51
C GLY A 18 -14.53 -1.41 -6.66
N CYS A 19 -13.40 -2.14 -6.68
CA CYS A 19 -13.21 -3.31 -7.54
C CYS A 19 -13.77 -4.57 -6.87
N ARG A 20 -14.39 -5.47 -7.65
CA ARG A 20 -14.86 -6.79 -7.15
C ARG A 20 -13.71 -7.70 -6.67
N MET A 21 -12.47 -7.37 -7.04
CA MET A 21 -11.26 -8.08 -6.63
C MET A 21 -10.46 -7.28 -5.58
N GLY A 22 -10.86 -6.03 -5.30
CA GLY A 22 -10.23 -5.15 -4.30
C GLY A 22 -10.76 -5.35 -2.90
N LEU A 23 -10.22 -4.57 -1.97
CA LEU A 23 -10.64 -4.58 -0.57
C LEU A 23 -12.08 -4.08 -0.43
N HIS A 24 -12.87 -4.76 0.39
CA HIS A 24 -14.23 -4.39 0.75
C HIS A 24 -14.46 -4.74 2.22
N PRO A 25 -15.12 -3.87 3.01
CA PRO A 25 -15.42 -4.21 4.39
C PRO A 25 -16.44 -5.36 4.44
N ASP A 26 -16.47 -6.09 5.55
CA ASP A 26 -17.48 -7.15 5.76
C ASP A 26 -18.91 -6.58 5.95
N ALA A 27 -18.99 -5.27 6.21
CA ALA A 27 -20.26 -4.55 6.32
C ALA A 27 -20.87 -4.24 4.95
N LYS A 28 -22.18 -4.02 4.94
CA LYS A 28 -22.90 -3.47 3.79
C LYS A 28 -22.60 -1.99 3.68
N VAL A 29 -22.23 -1.55 2.47
CA VAL A 29 -21.96 -0.14 2.16
C VAL A 29 -23.10 0.42 1.33
N ALA A 30 -23.70 1.51 1.79
CA ALA A 30 -24.72 2.23 1.03
C ALA A 30 -24.07 2.98 -0.15
N LEU A 31 -24.60 2.79 -1.33
CA LEU A 31 -24.15 3.43 -2.56
C LEU A 31 -25.21 4.40 -3.10
N SER A 32 -24.83 5.21 -4.08
CA SER A 32 -25.73 6.12 -4.76
C SER A 32 -26.94 5.41 -5.37
N GLY A 33 -28.05 6.13 -5.51
CA GLY A 33 -29.29 5.57 -6.05
C GLY A 33 -29.98 4.51 -5.17
N GLY A 34 -29.64 4.43 -3.87
CA GLY A 34 -30.23 3.45 -2.94
C GLY A 34 -29.69 2.03 -3.11
N MET A 35 -28.61 1.85 -3.87
CA MET A 35 -27.94 0.56 -3.99
C MET A 35 -27.15 0.23 -2.73
N ILE A 36 -26.90 -1.07 -2.52
CA ILE A 36 -26.10 -1.56 -1.40
C ILE A 36 -25.01 -2.47 -1.98
N SER A 37 -23.76 -2.20 -1.65
CA SER A 37 -22.65 -3.11 -1.92
C SER A 37 -22.51 -4.11 -0.77
N GLN A 38 -22.20 -5.35 -1.13
CA GLN A 38 -21.86 -6.43 -0.19
C GLN A 38 -20.60 -7.14 -0.67
N PRO A 39 -19.71 -7.57 0.25
CA PRO A 39 -18.50 -8.27 -0.14
C PRO A 39 -18.82 -9.66 -0.72
N SER A 40 -18.11 -10.05 -1.74
CA SER A 40 -18.05 -11.44 -2.20
C SER A 40 -17.32 -12.32 -1.18
N VAL A 41 -17.46 -13.64 -1.28
CA VAL A 41 -16.72 -14.59 -0.42
C VAL A 41 -15.19 -14.37 -0.49
N LEU A 42 -14.65 -14.04 -1.66
CA LEU A 42 -13.23 -13.74 -1.82
C LEU A 42 -12.85 -12.42 -1.13
N GLN A 43 -13.69 -11.40 -1.23
CA GLN A 43 -13.46 -10.12 -0.53
C GLN A 43 -13.55 -10.27 0.98
N GLN A 44 -14.49 -11.08 1.51
CA GLN A 44 -14.54 -11.42 2.93
C GLN A 44 -13.24 -12.08 3.41
N LYS A 45 -12.63 -12.94 2.58
CA LYS A 45 -11.34 -13.55 2.87
C LYS A 45 -10.21 -12.52 2.91
N VAL A 46 -10.15 -11.61 1.94
CA VAL A 46 -9.19 -10.48 1.95
C VAL A 46 -9.43 -9.59 3.17
N TRP A 47 -10.68 -9.29 3.50
CA TRP A 47 -11.04 -8.51 4.67
C TRP A 47 -10.62 -9.19 5.99
N SER A 48 -10.74 -10.50 6.11
CA SER A 48 -10.24 -11.22 7.30
C SER A 48 -8.73 -11.07 7.48
N HIS A 49 -7.96 -11.06 6.37
CA HIS A 49 -6.53 -10.77 6.40
C HIS A 49 -6.22 -9.30 6.74
N TRP A 50 -7.03 -8.36 6.23
CA TRP A 50 -6.95 -6.95 6.60
C TRP A 50 -7.13 -6.75 8.11
N ARG A 51 -8.17 -7.35 8.67
CA ARG A 51 -8.42 -7.31 10.12
C ARG A 51 -7.29 -7.95 10.91
N HIS A 52 -6.80 -9.12 10.49
CA HIS A 52 -5.66 -9.75 11.15
C HIS A 52 -4.40 -8.89 11.08
N PHE A 53 -4.14 -8.23 9.95
CA PHE A 53 -3.01 -7.31 9.82
C PHE A 53 -3.11 -6.17 10.84
N HIS A 54 -4.24 -5.47 10.89
CA HIS A 54 -4.41 -4.31 11.76
C HIS A 54 -4.65 -4.66 13.24
N ASP A 55 -5.34 -5.76 13.53
CA ASP A 55 -5.72 -6.12 14.91
C ASP A 55 -4.68 -7.00 15.62
N THR A 56 -3.83 -7.70 14.86
CA THR A 56 -2.87 -8.66 15.42
C THR A 56 -1.43 -8.33 15.04
N PHE A 57 -1.13 -8.24 13.75
CA PHE A 57 0.24 -8.06 13.29
C PHE A 57 0.78 -6.67 13.64
N VAL A 58 0.07 -5.60 13.30
CA VAL A 58 0.48 -4.23 13.62
C VAL A 58 0.75 -4.05 15.12
N PRO A 59 -0.17 -4.41 16.04
CA PRO A 59 0.10 -4.32 17.48
C PRO A 59 1.30 -5.16 17.93
N SER A 60 1.51 -6.34 17.36
CA SER A 60 2.64 -7.21 17.72
C SER A 60 3.99 -6.57 17.38
N VAL A 61 4.08 -5.88 16.23
CA VAL A 61 5.30 -5.21 15.76
C VAL A 61 5.49 -3.86 16.43
N THR A 62 4.43 -3.05 16.55
CA THR A 62 4.47 -1.73 17.20
C THR A 62 4.55 -1.83 18.73
N LYS A 63 4.28 -3.01 19.30
CA LYS A 63 4.11 -3.25 20.74
C LYS A 63 2.97 -2.42 21.35
N GLY A 64 1.95 -2.13 20.56
CA GLY A 64 0.84 -1.27 20.96
C GLY A 64 1.18 0.22 21.07
N GLU A 65 2.41 0.63 20.71
CA GLU A 65 2.82 2.04 20.70
C GLU A 65 2.14 2.81 19.55
N PRO A 66 1.99 4.15 19.71
CA PRO A 66 1.49 5.00 18.64
C PRO A 66 2.28 4.83 17.34
N HIS A 67 1.58 4.83 16.21
CA HIS A 67 2.18 4.68 14.88
C HIS A 67 1.63 5.71 13.90
N ILE A 68 2.38 5.95 12.84
CA ILE A 68 1.95 6.71 11.67
C ILE A 68 1.33 5.72 10.67
N LEU A 69 0.18 6.05 10.11
CA LEU A 69 -0.42 5.29 9.00
C LEU A 69 -0.12 6.00 7.68
N ILE A 70 0.30 5.25 6.67
CA ILE A 70 0.48 5.74 5.31
C ILE A 70 -0.28 4.82 4.34
N VAL A 71 -1.19 5.40 3.58
CA VAL A 71 -1.78 4.77 2.40
C VAL A 71 -0.93 5.17 1.20
N ASN A 72 -0.23 4.20 0.60
CA ASN A 72 0.72 4.46 -0.47
C ASN A 72 0.11 4.22 -1.85
N GLY A 73 -0.98 4.90 -2.15
CA GLY A 73 -1.62 4.97 -3.46
C GLY A 73 -2.56 3.82 -3.82
N ASP A 74 -3.32 4.07 -4.87
CA ASP A 74 -4.31 3.14 -5.44
C ASP A 74 -5.32 2.63 -4.40
N ALA A 75 -5.81 3.55 -3.54
CA ALA A 75 -6.82 3.24 -2.53
C ALA A 75 -8.19 2.92 -3.17
N MET A 76 -8.52 3.57 -4.28
CA MET A 76 -9.71 3.29 -5.09
C MET A 76 -9.33 2.64 -6.42
N ASP A 77 -10.29 1.93 -7.05
CA ASP A 77 -10.05 1.29 -8.35
C ASP A 77 -10.11 2.27 -9.53
N GLY A 78 -10.85 3.36 -9.39
CA GLY A 78 -11.00 4.36 -10.44
C GLY A 78 -11.80 3.87 -11.66
N ARG A 79 -11.64 4.59 -12.78
CA ARG A 79 -12.22 4.24 -14.09
C ARG A 79 -11.09 4.07 -15.10
N HIS A 80 -10.71 2.86 -15.38
CA HIS A 80 -9.55 2.59 -16.23
C HIS A 80 -9.81 1.50 -17.26
N HIS A 81 -9.12 1.59 -18.41
CA HIS A 81 -9.01 0.55 -19.45
C HIS A 81 -10.32 -0.12 -19.89
N GLY A 82 -11.49 0.55 -19.77
CA GLY A 82 -12.78 -0.08 -20.02
C GLY A 82 -13.06 -1.30 -19.13
N SER A 83 -12.48 -1.35 -17.95
CA SER A 83 -12.65 -2.45 -17.00
C SER A 83 -14.12 -2.61 -16.61
N THR A 84 -14.57 -3.86 -16.51
CA THR A 84 -15.92 -4.24 -16.06
C THR A 84 -15.91 -4.87 -14.66
N THR A 85 -14.80 -4.74 -13.95
CA THR A 85 -14.61 -5.32 -12.61
C THR A 85 -15.02 -4.38 -11.48
N GLN A 86 -15.37 -3.13 -11.77
CA GLN A 86 -15.88 -2.20 -10.77
C GLN A 86 -17.25 -2.65 -10.24
N ILE A 87 -17.44 -2.47 -8.93
CA ILE A 87 -18.74 -2.63 -8.25
C ILE A 87 -19.68 -1.52 -8.73
N SER A 88 -19.15 -0.29 -8.83
CA SER A 88 -19.82 0.89 -9.36
C SER A 88 -18.83 1.71 -10.19
N GLN A 89 -19.30 2.30 -11.28
CA GLN A 89 -18.56 3.29 -12.07
C GLN A 89 -18.61 4.69 -11.43
N ASN A 90 -19.45 4.90 -10.43
CA ASN A 90 -19.51 6.14 -9.69
C ASN A 90 -18.34 6.18 -8.67
N LEU A 91 -17.46 7.18 -8.83
CA LEU A 91 -16.29 7.32 -7.95
C LEU A 91 -16.66 7.64 -6.50
N ALA A 92 -17.80 8.32 -6.27
CA ALA A 92 -18.30 8.53 -4.91
C ALA A 92 -18.69 7.21 -4.20
N ASP A 93 -19.18 6.21 -4.95
CA ASP A 93 -19.46 4.88 -4.41
C ASP A 93 -18.16 4.15 -4.05
N GLN A 94 -17.14 4.25 -4.91
CA GLN A 94 -15.82 3.67 -4.64
C GLN A 94 -15.16 4.34 -3.43
N GLN A 95 -15.29 5.66 -3.30
CA GLN A 95 -14.82 6.43 -2.16
C GLN A 95 -15.52 5.96 -0.87
N ALA A 96 -16.83 5.78 -0.89
CA ALA A 96 -17.58 5.29 0.28
C ALA A 96 -17.07 3.91 0.76
N ILE A 97 -16.75 3.01 -0.18
CA ILE A 97 -16.17 1.70 0.17
C ILE A 97 -14.75 1.87 0.77
N ALA A 98 -13.92 2.75 0.19
CA ALA A 98 -12.58 3.03 0.69
C ALA A 98 -12.60 3.66 2.10
N GLU A 99 -13.49 4.61 2.34
CA GLU A 99 -13.68 5.24 3.65
C GLU A 99 -14.06 4.21 4.73
N GLU A 100 -15.00 3.32 4.45
CA GLU A 100 -15.38 2.25 5.37
C GLU A 100 -14.22 1.29 5.70
N CYS A 101 -13.31 1.07 4.75
CA CYS A 101 -12.12 0.27 5.00
C CYS A 101 -11.07 1.00 5.84
N LEU A 102 -10.86 2.29 5.58
CA LEU A 102 -9.73 3.05 6.10
C LEU A 102 -10.03 3.83 7.38
N ALA A 103 -11.26 4.34 7.55
CA ALA A 103 -11.59 5.20 8.68
C ALA A 103 -11.27 4.58 10.05
N PRO A 104 -11.53 3.28 10.32
CA PRO A 104 -11.17 2.66 11.59
C PRO A 104 -9.66 2.68 11.86
N GLU A 105 -8.85 2.52 10.80
CA GLU A 105 -7.39 2.45 10.91
C GLU A 105 -6.77 3.84 11.02
N VAL A 106 -7.32 4.82 10.34
CA VAL A 106 -6.97 6.24 10.50
C VAL A 106 -7.24 6.72 11.92
N ALA A 107 -8.38 6.34 12.49
CA ALA A 107 -8.74 6.71 13.87
C ALA A 107 -7.79 6.13 14.94
N ARG A 108 -7.05 5.06 14.63
CA ARG A 108 -6.06 4.43 15.52
C ARG A 108 -4.66 5.04 15.38
N ALA A 109 -4.40 5.74 14.27
CA ALA A 109 -3.09 6.29 13.96
C ALA A 109 -2.84 7.61 14.70
N ALA A 110 -1.60 7.84 15.11
CA ALA A 110 -1.17 9.13 15.68
C ALA A 110 -1.06 10.22 14.61
N ALA A 111 -0.81 9.82 13.36
CA ALA A 111 -0.79 10.69 12.18
C ALA A 111 -1.14 9.85 10.94
N TYR A 112 -1.77 10.49 9.96
CA TYR A 112 -2.15 9.86 8.71
C TYR A 112 -1.64 10.66 7.51
N TYR A 113 -1.01 9.96 6.56
CA TYR A 113 -0.56 10.51 5.29
C TYR A 113 -1.07 9.65 4.13
N HIS A 114 -1.35 10.32 3.01
CA HIS A 114 -1.82 9.66 1.79
C HIS A 114 -0.90 10.01 0.63
N ILE A 115 -0.47 9.00 -0.13
CA ILE A 115 0.33 9.15 -1.34
C ILE A 115 -0.58 8.89 -2.53
N ALA A 116 -0.49 9.73 -3.56
CA ALA A 116 -1.24 9.54 -4.78
C ALA A 116 -0.75 8.30 -5.55
N GLY A 117 -1.69 7.52 -6.07
CA GLY A 117 -1.43 6.32 -6.83
C GLY A 117 -1.24 6.57 -8.33
N THR A 118 -1.62 5.57 -9.11
CA THR A 118 -1.51 5.58 -10.58
C THR A 118 -2.60 6.46 -11.19
N GLU A 119 -2.25 7.32 -12.14
CA GLU A 119 -3.18 8.19 -12.87
C GLU A 119 -4.42 7.44 -13.39
N ALA A 120 -4.26 6.20 -13.83
CA ALA A 120 -5.35 5.35 -14.27
C ALA A 120 -6.41 5.09 -13.18
N HIS A 121 -6.04 5.12 -11.91
CA HIS A 121 -6.90 4.85 -10.76
C HIS A 121 -7.35 6.11 -10.04
N VAL A 122 -6.53 7.17 -10.07
CA VAL A 122 -6.73 8.36 -9.24
C VAL A 122 -7.16 9.60 -10.02
N GLY A 123 -7.28 9.49 -11.35
CA GLY A 123 -7.54 10.61 -12.26
C GLY A 123 -6.26 11.38 -12.65
N PRO A 124 -6.32 12.18 -13.74
CA PRO A 124 -5.14 12.85 -14.31
C PRO A 124 -4.41 13.80 -13.36
N SER A 125 -5.10 14.33 -12.36
CA SER A 125 -4.55 15.24 -11.35
C SER A 125 -4.63 14.66 -9.93
N ALA A 126 -4.78 13.35 -9.81
CA ALA A 126 -4.98 12.65 -8.53
C ALA A 126 -6.20 13.15 -7.72
N GLU A 127 -7.17 13.79 -8.37
CA GLU A 127 -8.30 14.45 -7.72
C GLU A 127 -9.21 13.48 -6.96
N ASP A 128 -9.28 12.23 -7.38
CA ASP A 128 -10.11 11.22 -6.73
C ASP A 128 -9.50 10.79 -5.40
N GLU A 129 -8.17 10.56 -5.36
CA GLU A 129 -7.47 10.27 -4.11
C GLU A 129 -7.36 11.50 -3.21
N GLU A 130 -7.20 12.70 -3.76
CA GLU A 130 -7.22 13.94 -2.98
C GLU A 130 -8.54 14.10 -2.20
N ARG A 131 -9.69 13.78 -2.83
CA ARG A 131 -10.98 13.81 -2.14
C ARG A 131 -11.06 12.80 -1.00
N LEU A 132 -10.62 11.57 -1.23
CA LEU A 132 -10.59 10.52 -0.22
C LEU A 132 -9.64 10.89 0.92
N ALA A 133 -8.41 11.32 0.61
CA ALA A 133 -7.41 11.71 1.59
C ALA A 133 -7.89 12.86 2.48
N ARG A 134 -8.52 13.85 1.88
CA ARG A 134 -9.13 15.00 2.60
C ARG A 134 -10.29 14.55 3.49
N ALA A 135 -11.19 13.71 3.00
CA ALA A 135 -12.32 13.19 3.77
C ALA A 135 -11.87 12.40 5.00
N LEU A 136 -10.78 11.64 4.88
CA LEU A 136 -10.18 10.88 5.97
C LEU A 136 -9.24 11.71 6.87
N GLY A 137 -9.00 12.99 6.56
CA GLY A 137 -8.18 13.90 7.37
C GLY A 137 -6.68 13.63 7.27
N ALA A 138 -6.18 13.25 6.08
CA ALA A 138 -4.75 13.11 5.86
C ALA A 138 -4.03 14.45 6.11
N ASN A 139 -2.81 14.39 6.65
CA ASN A 139 -1.99 15.59 6.87
C ASN A 139 -1.62 16.21 5.52
N PRO A 140 -1.98 17.47 5.26
CA PRO A 140 -1.67 18.14 4.00
C PRO A 140 -0.17 18.44 3.87
N ASP A 141 0.28 18.61 2.63
CA ASP A 141 1.62 19.15 2.34
C ASP A 141 1.68 20.68 2.47
N SER A 142 2.80 21.28 2.07
CA SER A 142 2.98 22.75 2.12
C SER A 142 2.06 23.51 1.17
N GLU A 143 1.49 22.87 0.17
CA GLU A 143 0.56 23.45 -0.80
C GLU A 143 -0.90 23.18 -0.44
N GLY A 144 -1.14 22.45 0.65
CA GLY A 144 -2.48 22.09 1.14
C GLY A 144 -3.06 20.83 0.48
N GLN A 145 -2.26 20.06 -0.27
CA GLN A 145 -2.69 18.81 -0.86
C GLN A 145 -2.63 17.66 0.17
N HIS A 146 -3.69 16.88 0.27
CA HIS A 146 -3.80 15.76 1.20
C HIS A 146 -3.27 14.45 0.60
N ALA A 147 -3.44 14.26 -0.73
CA ALA A 147 -2.81 13.18 -1.48
C ALA A 147 -1.53 13.70 -2.15
N ARG A 148 -0.38 13.23 -1.68
CA ARG A 148 0.94 13.72 -2.10
C ARG A 148 1.53 12.84 -3.20
N PRO A 149 2.34 13.37 -4.12
CA PRO A 149 3.05 12.54 -5.09
C PRO A 149 4.12 11.66 -4.44
N PHE A 150 4.70 12.12 -3.33
CA PHE A 150 5.68 11.40 -2.50
C PHE A 150 5.75 12.01 -1.10
N LEU A 151 6.37 11.30 -0.18
CA LEU A 151 6.64 11.77 1.18
C LEU A 151 8.10 11.49 1.55
N TRP A 152 8.79 12.52 2.06
CA TRP A 152 10.00 12.39 2.84
C TRP A 152 9.64 12.43 4.32
N ILE A 153 10.09 11.46 5.07
CA ILE A 153 9.88 11.42 6.53
C ILE A 153 11.18 11.05 7.24
N ASP A 154 11.52 11.80 8.25
CA ASP A 154 12.56 11.43 9.21
C ASP A 154 11.90 10.71 10.38
N LEU A 155 12.18 9.42 10.52
CA LEU A 155 11.74 8.63 11.66
C LEU A 155 12.93 8.45 12.60
N MET A 156 13.08 9.34 13.56
CA MET A 156 14.12 9.28 14.59
C MET A 156 15.56 9.23 14.02
N GLY A 157 15.85 10.06 13.02
CA GLY A 157 17.15 10.14 12.35
C GLY A 157 17.30 9.19 11.15
N HIS A 158 16.28 8.42 10.83
CA HIS A 158 16.25 7.53 9.67
C HIS A 158 15.41 8.16 8.56
N LEU A 159 16.06 8.66 7.51
CA LEU A 159 15.40 9.30 6.38
C LEU A 159 14.77 8.25 5.46
N ILE A 160 13.47 8.36 5.23
CA ILE A 160 12.68 7.44 4.43
C ILE A 160 11.99 8.23 3.31
N HIS A 161 12.03 7.71 2.08
CA HIS A 161 11.28 8.26 0.95
C HIS A 161 10.23 7.27 0.48
N ILE A 162 8.99 7.74 0.40
CA ILE A 162 7.81 6.94 0.09
C ILE A 162 7.14 7.50 -1.14
N ALA A 163 6.90 6.67 -2.15
CA ALA A 163 6.14 6.99 -3.35
C ALA A 163 5.45 5.72 -3.86
N HIS A 164 4.38 5.87 -4.61
CA HIS A 164 3.62 4.72 -5.08
C HIS A 164 4.36 3.94 -6.16
N HIS A 165 4.81 4.63 -7.20
CA HIS A 165 5.41 3.99 -8.37
C HIS A 165 6.78 3.39 -8.13
N VAL A 166 7.08 2.31 -8.85
CA VAL A 166 8.40 1.70 -9.00
C VAL A 166 8.64 1.34 -10.45
N GLY A 167 9.87 1.45 -10.90
CA GLY A 167 10.26 1.15 -12.28
C GLY A 167 9.80 -0.23 -12.74
N GLY A 168 9.44 -0.38 -14.01
CA GLY A 168 8.97 -1.62 -14.62
C GLY A 168 10.04 -2.73 -14.60
N THR A 169 9.60 -3.99 -14.68
CA THR A 169 10.47 -5.14 -14.89
C THR A 169 9.94 -6.00 -16.05
N SER A 170 10.84 -6.43 -16.90
CA SER A 170 10.50 -7.28 -18.06
C SER A 170 10.20 -8.72 -17.68
N ALA A 171 10.80 -9.21 -16.60
CA ALA A 171 10.62 -10.57 -16.11
C ALA A 171 10.73 -10.63 -14.59
N ARG A 172 9.98 -11.56 -14.00
CA ARG A 172 9.94 -11.80 -12.56
C ARG A 172 11.31 -12.10 -11.94
N ALA A 173 12.19 -12.76 -12.69
CA ALA A 173 13.57 -13.04 -12.24
C ALA A 173 14.37 -11.77 -11.94
N TYR A 174 13.97 -10.63 -12.50
CA TYR A 174 14.64 -9.33 -12.35
C TYR A 174 13.83 -8.33 -11.53
N GLU A 175 12.83 -8.78 -10.77
CA GLU A 175 11.92 -7.89 -10.05
C GLU A 175 12.62 -7.02 -9.00
N MET A 176 13.78 -7.45 -8.50
CA MET A 176 14.60 -6.65 -7.56
C MET A 176 15.46 -5.59 -8.25
N THR A 177 15.68 -5.68 -9.56
CA THR A 177 16.66 -4.82 -10.27
C THR A 177 16.23 -3.35 -10.28
N ALA A 178 14.97 -3.06 -10.64
CA ALA A 178 14.52 -1.66 -10.73
C ALA A 178 14.45 -1.00 -9.34
N PRO A 179 13.89 -1.62 -8.28
CA PRO A 179 13.92 -1.05 -6.95
C PRO A 179 15.34 -0.82 -6.41
N HIS A 180 16.26 -1.76 -6.67
CA HIS A 180 17.66 -1.61 -6.26
C HIS A 180 18.36 -0.48 -7.01
N ARG A 181 18.17 -0.41 -8.32
CA ARG A 181 18.75 0.67 -9.14
C ARG A 181 18.27 2.05 -8.68
N GLU A 182 16.99 2.19 -8.43
CA GLU A 182 16.41 3.44 -7.94
C GLU A 182 17.06 3.88 -6.61
N TYR A 183 17.30 2.93 -5.69
CA TYR A 183 18.00 3.23 -4.45
C TYR A 183 19.44 3.74 -4.69
N VAL A 184 20.17 3.12 -5.61
CA VAL A 184 21.53 3.55 -5.98
C VAL A 184 21.50 4.96 -6.58
N GLU A 185 20.53 5.26 -7.46
CA GLU A 185 20.34 6.59 -8.06
C GLU A 185 20.07 7.66 -6.99
N PHE A 186 19.24 7.38 -5.99
CA PHE A 186 19.02 8.28 -4.84
C PHE A 186 20.29 8.53 -4.01
N CYS A 187 21.09 7.50 -3.79
CA CYS A 187 22.36 7.63 -3.07
C CYS A 187 23.39 8.44 -3.89
N GLU A 188 23.46 8.21 -5.19
CA GLU A 188 24.36 8.95 -6.10
C GLU A 188 23.99 10.45 -6.14
N ASP A 189 22.71 10.77 -6.29
CA ASP A 189 22.27 12.17 -6.28
C ASP A 189 22.48 12.83 -4.92
N ALA A 190 22.25 12.12 -3.83
CA ALA A 190 22.53 12.63 -2.49
C ALA A 190 24.03 12.96 -2.32
N ALA A 191 24.92 12.06 -2.78
CA ALA A 191 26.35 12.27 -2.74
C ALA A 191 26.78 13.45 -3.62
N ARG A 192 26.24 13.55 -4.85
CA ARG A 192 26.52 14.64 -5.80
C ARG A 192 26.18 16.02 -5.24
N TRP A 193 25.10 16.11 -4.49
CA TRP A 193 24.58 17.37 -3.95
C TRP A 193 24.86 17.57 -2.46
N ASN A 194 25.74 16.75 -1.88
CA ASN A 194 26.09 16.78 -0.45
C ASN A 194 24.84 16.77 0.46
N LYS A 195 23.89 15.89 0.14
CA LYS A 195 22.67 15.67 0.92
C LYS A 195 22.73 14.33 1.65
N GLN A 196 21.92 14.18 2.71
CA GLN A 196 21.76 12.89 3.36
C GLN A 196 21.00 11.92 2.41
N PRO A 197 21.54 10.74 2.11
CA PRO A 197 20.81 9.74 1.33
C PRO A 197 19.67 9.15 2.16
N PRO A 198 18.57 8.71 1.50
CA PRO A 198 17.55 7.95 2.20
C PRO A 198 18.12 6.62 2.69
N GLN A 199 17.73 6.20 3.88
CA GLN A 199 18.07 4.85 4.33
C GLN A 199 17.11 3.82 3.72
N LEU A 200 15.86 4.20 3.49
CA LEU A 200 14.85 3.32 2.94
C LEU A 200 14.01 4.04 1.87
N LEU A 201 13.81 3.39 0.74
CA LEU A 201 12.77 3.72 -0.21
C LEU A 201 11.59 2.77 -0.02
N VAL A 202 10.36 3.28 -0.01
CA VAL A 202 9.15 2.47 -0.04
C VAL A 202 8.40 2.72 -1.33
N ARG A 203 8.03 1.65 -2.01
CA ARG A 203 7.28 1.63 -3.27
C ARG A 203 6.13 0.63 -3.20
N SER A 204 5.22 0.71 -4.17
CA SER A 204 4.01 -0.13 -4.24
C SER A 204 3.70 -0.51 -5.69
N HIS A 205 2.47 -0.47 -6.14
CA HIS A 205 2.00 -0.60 -7.53
C HIS A 205 2.11 -2.00 -8.14
N ARG A 206 3.06 -2.81 -7.74
CA ARG A 206 3.29 -4.14 -8.32
C ARG A 206 2.46 -5.25 -7.68
N HIS A 207 1.75 -4.97 -6.59
CA HIS A 207 1.03 -5.93 -5.75
C HIS A 207 1.91 -7.13 -5.35
N ARG A 208 3.20 -6.87 -5.14
CA ARG A 208 4.21 -7.90 -4.84
C ARG A 208 5.23 -7.38 -3.87
N TYR A 209 5.44 -8.13 -2.81
CA TYR A 209 6.49 -7.81 -1.86
C TYR A 209 7.87 -8.15 -2.43
N VAL A 210 8.75 -7.17 -2.42
CA VAL A 210 10.15 -7.30 -2.83
C VAL A 210 11.01 -6.43 -1.91
N GLU A 211 12.14 -6.96 -1.43
CA GLU A 211 13.00 -6.27 -0.45
C GLU A 211 14.48 -6.37 -0.82
N PRO A 212 14.98 -5.64 -1.87
CA PRO A 212 16.40 -5.53 -2.15
C PRO A 212 17.08 -4.62 -1.12
N MET A 213 17.58 -5.21 -0.04
CA MET A 213 18.23 -4.53 1.07
C MET A 213 19.70 -4.93 1.19
N SER A 214 20.54 -3.98 1.58
CA SER A 214 21.96 -4.17 1.87
C SER A 214 22.26 -3.84 3.32
N ALA A 215 23.37 -4.36 3.86
CA ALA A 215 23.86 -3.97 5.17
C ALA A 215 24.52 -2.59 5.07
N GLY A 216 24.23 -1.72 6.03
CA GLY A 216 24.81 -0.38 6.17
C GLY A 216 25.27 -0.13 7.59
N ALA A 217 25.97 0.96 7.82
CA ALA A 217 26.49 1.33 9.15
C ALA A 217 25.39 1.55 10.19
N ASN A 218 24.22 2.04 9.74
CA ASN A 218 23.05 2.34 10.58
C ASN A 218 21.93 1.29 10.43
N GLY A 219 22.27 0.04 10.12
CA GLY A 219 21.34 -1.04 9.85
C GLY A 219 21.17 -1.32 8.36
N LYS A 220 20.09 -2.01 8.01
CA LYS A 220 19.77 -2.29 6.60
C LYS A 220 19.35 -1.01 5.87
N CYS A 221 19.72 -0.92 4.60
CA CYS A 221 19.35 0.17 3.69
C CYS A 221 18.97 -0.39 2.31
N GLY A 222 18.08 0.27 1.59
CA GLY A 222 17.62 -0.18 0.27
C GLY A 222 16.18 0.20 -0.03
N THR A 223 15.50 -0.65 -0.78
CA THR A 223 14.10 -0.44 -1.18
C THR A 223 13.22 -1.57 -0.68
N VAL A 224 11.98 -1.22 -0.32
CA VAL A 224 10.90 -2.17 -0.09
C VAL A 224 9.76 -1.85 -1.04
N VAL A 225 9.28 -2.86 -1.74
CA VAL A 225 8.04 -2.77 -2.53
C VAL A 225 6.96 -3.55 -1.79
N THR A 226 5.81 -2.92 -1.55
CA THR A 226 4.72 -3.54 -0.77
C THR A 226 3.89 -4.52 -1.59
N ALA A 227 3.27 -5.48 -0.93
CA ALA A 227 2.13 -6.18 -1.47
C ALA A 227 0.92 -5.23 -1.57
N GLY A 228 -0.12 -5.63 -2.29
CA GLY A 228 -1.39 -4.90 -2.37
C GLY A 228 -2.51 -5.59 -1.58
N TRP A 229 -3.71 -5.02 -1.64
CA TRP A 229 -4.92 -5.59 -1.05
C TRP A 229 -5.96 -5.99 -2.10
N GLN A 230 -5.51 -6.17 -3.34
CA GLN A 230 -6.33 -6.59 -4.47
C GLN A 230 -5.94 -8.00 -4.95
N LEU A 231 -6.94 -8.83 -5.19
CA LEU A 231 -6.77 -10.08 -5.91
C LEU A 231 -6.57 -9.81 -7.40
N LYS A 232 -6.02 -10.78 -8.12
CA LYS A 232 -5.84 -10.66 -9.58
C LYS A 232 -7.17 -10.47 -10.30
N THR A 233 -7.21 -9.44 -11.11
CA THR A 233 -8.30 -9.22 -12.04
C THR A 233 -8.17 -10.12 -13.29
N PRO A 234 -9.24 -10.37 -14.04
CA PRO A 234 -9.16 -11.07 -15.31
C PRO A 234 -8.17 -10.45 -16.32
N PHE A 235 -7.96 -9.14 -16.23
CA PHE A 235 -6.97 -8.43 -17.05
C PHE A 235 -5.54 -8.90 -16.68
N VAL A 236 -5.18 -8.94 -15.41
CA VAL A 236 -3.86 -9.38 -14.95
C VAL A 236 -3.57 -10.84 -15.31
N HIS A 237 -4.59 -11.72 -15.28
CA HIS A 237 -4.43 -13.10 -15.73
C HIS A 237 -4.07 -13.23 -17.21
N ARG A 238 -4.45 -12.26 -18.05
CA ARG A 238 -4.14 -12.26 -19.48
C ARG A 238 -2.80 -11.61 -19.81
N MET A 239 -2.25 -10.79 -18.92
CA MET A 239 -0.95 -10.16 -19.14
C MET A 239 0.21 -11.16 -19.06
N MET A 240 1.27 -10.90 -19.83
CA MET A 240 2.51 -11.67 -19.76
C MET A 240 3.13 -11.51 -18.34
N GLY A 241 3.48 -12.64 -17.71
CA GLY A 241 3.96 -12.66 -16.32
C GLY A 241 2.85 -12.70 -15.25
N GLY A 242 1.68 -12.14 -15.51
CA GLY A 242 0.53 -12.19 -14.59
C GLY A 242 0.02 -13.60 -14.35
N ARG A 243 0.07 -14.48 -15.33
CA ARG A 243 -0.43 -15.87 -15.24
C ARG A 243 0.31 -16.71 -14.22
N ALA A 244 1.63 -16.56 -14.12
CA ALA A 244 2.49 -17.38 -13.27
C ALA A 244 2.63 -16.85 -11.84
N SER A 245 2.18 -15.64 -11.54
CA SER A 245 2.30 -15.06 -10.20
C SER A 245 1.10 -15.44 -9.33
N GLU A 246 1.32 -15.73 -8.07
CA GLU A 246 0.27 -15.79 -7.05
C GLU A 246 -0.01 -14.35 -6.56
N PRO A 247 -1.27 -13.96 -6.25
CA PRO A 247 -1.54 -12.68 -5.61
C PRO A 247 -0.91 -12.66 -4.21
N GLN A 248 -0.32 -11.53 -3.87
CA GLN A 248 0.23 -11.29 -2.55
C GLN A 248 -0.59 -10.19 -1.87
N ILE A 249 -1.21 -10.56 -0.77
CA ILE A 249 -2.05 -9.66 0.03
C ILE A 249 -1.30 -9.30 1.29
N GLY A 250 -1.19 -8.00 1.62
CA GLY A 250 -0.53 -7.62 2.86
C GLY A 250 -0.05 -6.17 2.91
N GLY A 251 0.69 -5.88 3.97
CA GLY A 251 1.26 -4.57 4.25
C GLY A 251 2.56 -4.71 5.02
N ILE A 252 3.16 -3.58 5.37
CA ILE A 252 4.42 -3.52 6.11
C ILE A 252 4.31 -2.62 7.34
N VAL A 253 5.17 -2.90 8.32
CA VAL A 253 5.43 -2.02 9.45
C VAL A 253 6.93 -1.71 9.48
N ILE A 254 7.27 -0.44 9.40
CA ILE A 254 8.62 0.06 9.62
C ILE A 254 8.72 0.51 11.07
N ARG A 255 9.76 0.08 11.78
CA ARG A 255 9.98 0.46 13.17
C ARG A 255 11.44 0.82 13.43
N VAL A 256 11.65 1.85 14.24
CA VAL A 256 12.96 2.20 14.78
C VAL A 256 13.08 1.65 16.19
N GLY A 257 14.16 0.92 16.47
CA GLY A 257 14.43 0.41 17.82
C GLY A 257 15.68 -0.45 17.93
N GLY A 258 16.20 -0.53 19.13
CA GLY A 258 17.39 -1.32 19.47
C GLY A 258 18.69 -0.84 18.82
N ARG A 259 19.72 -1.71 18.84
CA ARG A 259 21.05 -1.42 18.28
C ARG A 259 21.11 -1.40 16.74
N LEU A 260 20.09 -1.92 16.07
CA LEU A 260 20.10 -2.13 14.61
C LEU A 260 19.36 -1.04 13.83
N GLY A 261 18.81 -0.02 14.53
CA GLY A 261 18.16 1.11 13.89
C GLY A 261 16.80 0.78 13.28
N LEU A 262 16.67 0.81 11.96
CA LEU A 262 15.42 0.66 11.23
C LEU A 262 15.16 -0.81 10.85
N TYR A 263 13.94 -1.26 11.13
CA TYR A 263 13.45 -2.61 10.79
C TYR A 263 12.22 -2.52 9.90
N VAL A 264 12.15 -3.39 8.90
CA VAL A 264 10.93 -3.63 8.12
C VAL A 264 10.39 -4.99 8.51
N SER A 265 9.13 -5.03 8.89
CA SER A 265 8.38 -6.26 9.13
C SER A 265 7.24 -6.32 8.11
N ALA A 266 7.23 -7.33 7.27
CA ALA A 266 6.21 -7.53 6.26
C ALA A 266 5.26 -8.66 6.68
N TYR A 267 3.98 -8.44 6.48
CA TYR A 267 2.99 -9.50 6.52
C TYR A 267 2.46 -9.70 5.11
N VAL A 268 2.78 -10.84 4.53
CA VAL A 268 2.35 -11.21 3.19
C VAL A 268 1.54 -12.49 3.29
N TYR A 269 0.24 -12.36 3.03
CA TYR A 269 -0.68 -13.49 2.98
C TYR A 269 -0.64 -14.12 1.62
N GLN A 270 -0.48 -15.42 1.60
CA GLN A 270 -0.60 -16.19 0.38
C GLN A 270 -2.03 -16.70 0.25
N MET A 271 -2.68 -16.36 -0.86
CA MET A 271 -4.02 -16.88 -1.15
C MET A 271 -3.94 -18.36 -1.46
N GLU A 272 -4.97 -19.11 -1.07
CA GLU A 272 -5.05 -20.53 -1.39
C GLU A 272 -5.03 -20.76 -2.91
N ARG A 273 -4.29 -21.78 -3.32
CA ARG A 273 -4.30 -22.20 -4.73
C ARG A 273 -5.71 -22.64 -5.13
N PRO A 274 -6.17 -22.29 -6.33
CA PRO A 274 -7.41 -22.83 -6.87
C PRO A 274 -7.43 -24.36 -6.83
N ARG A 275 -8.63 -24.94 -6.70
CA ARG A 275 -8.81 -26.38 -6.74
C ARG A 275 -8.11 -26.99 -7.95
N VAL A 276 -7.32 -28.03 -7.71
CA VAL A 276 -6.68 -28.78 -8.77
C VAL A 276 -7.65 -29.90 -9.20
N GLU A 277 -7.98 -29.97 -10.48
CA GLU A 277 -8.71 -31.10 -11.04
C GLU A 277 -7.75 -32.29 -11.16
N VAL A 278 -8.13 -33.41 -10.56
CA VAL A 278 -7.30 -34.64 -10.57
C VAL A 278 -7.98 -35.67 -11.47
N PHE A 279 -7.27 -36.12 -12.48
CA PHE A 279 -7.69 -37.18 -13.38
C PHE A 279 -6.83 -38.42 -13.13
N GLY A 280 -7.45 -39.52 -12.76
CA GLY A 280 -6.77 -40.77 -12.51
C GLY A 280 -6.19 -40.87 -11.08
N GLY A 281 -7.02 -41.30 -10.16
CA GLY A 281 -6.68 -41.82 -8.84
C GLY A 281 -7.11 -43.26 -8.73
#